data_25111f6339f1178d4fcb25508bd13b4c
#
_entry.id   25111f6339f1178d4fcb25508bd13b4c
#
_cell.length_a   1.000
_cell.length_b   1.000
_cell.length_c   1.000
_cell.angle_alpha   90.00
_cell.angle_beta   90.00
_cell.angle_gamma   90.00
#
_symmetry.space_group_name_H-M   'P 1'
#
loop_
_entity.id
_entity.type
_entity.pdbx_description
1 polymer ?
#
loop_
_entity_poly.entity_id
_entity_poly.type
_entity_poly.pdbx_seq_one_letter_code
_entity_poly.pdbx_strand_id
1 'polypeptide(L)'
;MITCSKLYKDIPFAHRQHLHDGHCSQIHGHNWDIKLTFSCKELDGMGFVVDFGKLKYIKKFIQDKLDHACVLSWDDPSAKEMIDSAPKGIYKPYWVENASCEGIAKHLFFEFTDLLKKSEGSRAWIQEIEIFEDSKNSVKYRPPMYEYI
;
A
#
# COMPACT_ATOMS: atom_id res chain seq x y z
N MET A 1 1.56 -15.17 -20.47
CA MET A 1 0.90 -14.86 -19.20
C MET A 1 -0.01 -13.66 -19.39
N ILE A 2 -1.26 -13.75 -18.88
CA ILE A 2 -2.18 -12.62 -18.92
C ILE A 2 -2.14 -11.93 -17.57
N THR A 3 -2.02 -10.61 -17.58
CA THR A 3 -2.12 -9.78 -16.38
C THR A 3 -3.18 -8.71 -16.60
N CYS A 4 -3.73 -8.21 -15.51
CA CYS A 4 -4.57 -7.01 -15.52
C CYS A 4 -4.15 -6.10 -14.38
N SER A 5 -4.59 -4.86 -14.40
CA SER A 5 -4.22 -3.91 -13.36
C SER A 5 -5.40 -3.01 -12.97
N LYS A 6 -5.36 -2.54 -11.74
CA LYS A 6 -6.29 -1.54 -11.23
C LYS A 6 -5.51 -0.41 -10.58
N LEU A 7 -5.92 0.81 -10.89
CA LEU A 7 -5.31 2.03 -10.38
C LEU A 7 -6.26 2.69 -9.38
N TYR A 8 -5.77 2.92 -8.16
CA TYR A 8 -6.45 3.70 -7.13
C TYR A 8 -5.74 5.04 -7.06
N LYS A 9 -6.49 6.12 -7.34
CA LYS A 9 -5.91 7.44 -7.52
C LYS A 9 -6.22 8.38 -6.35
N ASP A 10 -5.32 9.37 -6.19
CA ASP A 10 -5.57 10.55 -5.36
C ASP A 10 -5.87 10.20 -3.90
N ILE A 11 -5.01 9.36 -3.32
CA ILE A 11 -5.13 8.97 -1.91
C ILE A 11 -4.24 9.91 -1.09
N PRO A 12 -4.81 10.83 -0.31
CA PRO A 12 -4.00 11.75 0.48
C PRO A 12 -3.55 11.08 1.77
N PHE A 13 -2.25 11.04 1.98
CA PHE A 13 -1.70 10.69 3.29
C PHE A 13 -0.30 11.26 3.46
N ALA A 14 0.11 11.39 4.72
CA ALA A 14 1.42 11.90 5.10
C ALA A 14 2.34 10.77 5.54
N HIS A 15 3.63 11.04 5.47
CA HIS A 15 4.65 10.14 5.99
C HIS A 15 5.90 10.92 6.40
N ARG A 16 6.84 10.24 7.06
CA ARG A 16 8.18 10.77 7.26
C ARG A 16 9.20 9.63 7.22
N GLN A 17 10.39 9.96 6.74
CA GLN A 17 11.54 9.07 6.75
C GLN A 17 12.51 9.56 7.83
N HIS A 18 12.34 9.08 9.05
CA HIS A 18 13.01 9.62 10.23
C HIS A 18 14.55 9.49 10.18
N LEU A 19 15.09 8.57 9.37
CA LEU A 19 16.53 8.40 9.20
C LEU A 19 17.12 9.26 8.10
N HIS A 20 16.28 10.01 7.36
CA HIS A 20 16.75 10.91 6.32
C HIS A 20 17.35 12.16 6.92
N ASP A 21 18.41 12.68 6.31
CA ASP A 21 19.14 13.89 6.77
C ASP A 21 18.62 15.20 6.18
N GLY A 22 17.57 15.15 5.35
CA GLY A 22 16.97 16.29 4.69
C GLY A 22 15.46 16.41 4.95
N HIS A 23 14.76 17.05 4.02
CA HIS A 23 13.32 17.35 4.13
C HIS A 23 12.43 16.13 4.33
N CYS A 24 12.85 14.94 3.86
CA CYS A 24 12.07 13.73 4.01
C CYS A 24 11.93 13.28 5.47
N SER A 25 12.75 13.79 6.38
CA SER A 25 12.60 13.53 7.81
C SER A 25 11.47 14.34 8.45
N GLN A 26 10.96 15.35 7.77
CA GLN A 26 9.79 16.09 8.21
C GLN A 26 8.52 15.40 7.74
N ILE A 27 7.47 15.50 8.54
CA ILE A 27 6.16 15.01 8.12
C ILE A 27 5.69 15.84 6.94
N HIS A 28 5.35 15.17 5.84
CA HIS A 28 4.85 15.80 4.64
C HIS A 28 3.85 14.88 3.95
N GLY A 29 2.96 15.45 3.18
CA GLY A 29 1.91 14.73 2.48
C GLY A 29 2.09 14.73 0.98
N HIS A 30 1.51 13.71 0.36
CA HIS A 30 1.39 13.59 -1.09
C HIS A 30 -0.03 13.15 -1.43
N ASN A 31 -0.35 13.26 -2.70
CA ASN A 31 -1.53 12.65 -3.29
C ASN A 31 -1.07 11.38 -4.00
N TRP A 32 -1.19 10.26 -3.31
CA TRP A 32 -0.61 8.99 -3.76
C TRP A 32 -1.54 8.26 -4.72
N ASP A 33 -0.94 7.57 -5.69
CA ASP A 33 -1.66 6.60 -6.52
C ASP A 33 -1.10 5.21 -6.24
N ILE A 34 -1.96 4.21 -6.26
CA ILE A 34 -1.58 2.80 -6.06
C ILE A 34 -2.07 2.00 -7.25
N LYS A 35 -1.15 1.34 -7.95
CA LYS A 35 -1.46 0.44 -9.05
C LYS A 35 -1.15 -0.99 -8.65
N LEU A 36 -2.16 -1.85 -8.72
CA LEU A 36 -2.00 -3.28 -8.50
C LEU A 36 -2.06 -4.02 -9.82
N THR A 37 -1.08 -4.87 -10.08
CA THR A 37 -1.05 -5.77 -11.23
C THR A 37 -1.31 -7.19 -10.74
N PHE A 38 -2.32 -7.83 -11.33
CA PHE A 38 -2.78 -9.16 -10.95
C PHE A 38 -2.39 -10.17 -12.03
N SER A 39 -2.14 -11.39 -11.60
CA SER A 39 -1.94 -12.55 -12.47
C SER A 39 -2.73 -13.74 -11.92
N CYS A 40 -2.82 -14.82 -12.70
CA CYS A 40 -3.54 -16.01 -12.29
C CYS A 40 -2.95 -17.28 -12.92
N LYS A 41 -3.26 -18.43 -12.33
CA LYS A 41 -2.96 -19.74 -12.90
C LYS A 41 -3.84 -20.01 -14.12
N GLU A 42 -5.12 -19.69 -13.98
CA GLU A 42 -6.13 -19.83 -15.02
C GLU A 42 -7.18 -18.75 -14.83
N LEU A 43 -7.81 -18.34 -15.93
CA LEU A 43 -8.91 -17.39 -15.88
C LEU A 43 -10.09 -18.00 -15.14
N ASP A 44 -10.92 -17.17 -14.52
CA ASP A 44 -12.15 -17.64 -13.88
C ASP A 44 -13.23 -18.02 -14.91
N GLY A 45 -14.39 -18.44 -14.42
CA GLY A 45 -15.49 -18.85 -15.27
C GLY A 45 -16.05 -17.76 -16.18
N MET A 46 -15.72 -16.49 -15.90
CA MET A 46 -16.09 -15.34 -16.72
C MET A 46 -15.00 -14.95 -17.71
N GLY A 47 -13.83 -15.58 -17.65
CA GLY A 47 -12.67 -15.23 -18.45
C GLY A 47 -11.82 -14.09 -17.86
N PHE A 48 -11.92 -13.85 -16.55
CA PHE A 48 -11.16 -12.78 -15.88
C PHE A 48 -9.97 -13.30 -15.11
N VAL A 49 -8.91 -12.48 -15.06
CA VAL A 49 -7.83 -12.67 -14.08
C VAL A 49 -8.39 -12.43 -12.67
N VAL A 50 -8.99 -11.28 -12.46
CA VAL A 50 -9.80 -10.93 -11.28
C VAL A 50 -10.96 -10.07 -11.75
N ASP A 51 -12.07 -10.12 -11.02
CA ASP A 51 -13.22 -9.25 -11.28
C ASP A 51 -13.00 -7.92 -10.57
N PHE A 52 -12.78 -6.85 -11.35
CA PHE A 52 -12.54 -5.52 -10.80
C PHE A 52 -13.68 -5.03 -9.89
N GLY A 53 -14.90 -5.46 -10.18
CA GLY A 53 -16.07 -5.10 -9.37
C GLY A 53 -16.08 -5.77 -7.98
N LYS A 54 -15.28 -6.81 -7.79
CA LYS A 54 -15.21 -7.57 -6.54
C LYS A 54 -13.99 -7.18 -5.67
N LEU A 55 -13.27 -6.12 -6.01
CA LEU A 55 -12.10 -5.65 -5.27
C LEU A 55 -12.46 -4.58 -4.22
N LYS A 56 -13.71 -4.53 -3.78
CA LYS A 56 -14.19 -3.52 -2.82
C LYS A 56 -13.44 -3.57 -1.48
N TYR A 57 -12.98 -4.73 -1.07
CA TYR A 57 -12.23 -4.88 0.17
C TYR A 57 -10.88 -4.15 0.14
N ILE A 58 -10.25 -4.03 -1.03
CA ILE A 58 -9.02 -3.23 -1.18
C ILE A 58 -9.35 -1.75 -1.07
N LYS A 59 -10.40 -1.30 -1.75
CA LYS A 59 -10.86 0.10 -1.64
C LYS A 59 -11.23 0.45 -0.21
N LYS A 60 -11.91 -0.45 0.50
CA LYS A 60 -12.26 -0.26 1.90
C LYS A 60 -11.02 -0.14 2.78
N PHE A 61 -10.02 -0.99 2.58
CA PHE A 61 -8.75 -0.90 3.30
C PHE A 61 -8.10 0.48 3.10
N ILE A 62 -8.04 0.95 1.85
CA ILE A 62 -7.47 2.25 1.52
C ILE A 62 -8.23 3.36 2.25
N GLN A 63 -9.55 3.34 2.22
CA GLN A 63 -10.39 4.35 2.88
C GLN A 63 -10.25 4.30 4.41
N ASP A 64 -10.20 3.12 4.99
CA ASP A 64 -10.17 2.95 6.44
C ASP A 64 -8.79 3.20 7.03
N LYS A 65 -7.71 2.86 6.33
CA LYS A 65 -6.35 2.85 6.86
C LYS A 65 -5.44 3.92 6.31
N LEU A 66 -5.55 4.26 5.04
CA LEU A 66 -4.60 5.14 4.37
C LEU A 66 -5.12 6.56 4.15
N ASP A 67 -6.36 6.70 3.76
CA ASP A 67 -6.92 8.01 3.44
C ASP A 67 -6.86 8.93 4.66
N HIS A 68 -6.18 10.08 4.53
CA HIS A 68 -5.90 11.02 5.61
C HIS A 68 -5.01 10.47 6.74
N ALA A 69 -4.30 9.38 6.49
CA ALA A 69 -3.42 8.80 7.50
C ALA A 69 -2.09 9.55 7.62
N CYS A 70 -1.44 9.35 8.76
CA CYS A 70 -0.04 9.67 8.98
C CYS A 70 0.71 8.33 9.07
N VAL A 71 1.47 8.00 8.03
CA VAL A 71 2.21 6.73 7.95
C VAL A 71 3.57 6.90 8.60
N LEU A 72 3.83 6.08 9.61
CA LEU A 72 4.99 6.22 10.50
C LEU A 72 5.70 4.88 10.65
N SER A 73 7.03 4.95 10.84
CA SER A 73 7.84 3.76 11.08
C SER A 73 7.75 3.31 12.52
N TRP A 74 7.69 2.00 12.76
CA TRP A 74 7.60 1.41 14.11
C TRP A 74 8.75 1.81 15.03
N ASP A 75 9.96 1.99 14.46
CA ASP A 75 11.18 2.31 15.19
C ASP A 75 11.48 3.82 15.26
N ASP A 76 10.52 4.66 14.90
CA ASP A 76 10.65 6.11 15.00
C ASP A 76 10.23 6.58 16.38
N PRO A 77 11.18 6.89 17.30
CA PRO A 77 10.84 7.29 18.67
C PRO A 77 10.11 8.64 18.74
N SER A 78 10.42 9.54 17.82
CA SER A 78 9.76 10.85 17.76
C SER A 78 8.32 10.74 17.31
N ALA A 79 8.03 9.82 16.39
CA ALA A 79 6.66 9.58 15.94
C ALA A 79 5.80 9.02 17.07
N LYS A 80 6.33 8.07 17.84
CA LYS A 80 5.61 7.50 18.98
C LYS A 80 5.29 8.58 20.02
N GLU A 81 6.27 9.40 20.37
CA GLU A 81 6.07 10.52 21.31
C GLU A 81 5.03 11.49 20.80
N MET A 82 5.09 11.84 19.52
CA MET A 82 4.12 12.74 18.90
C MET A 82 2.69 12.21 19.00
N ILE A 83 2.48 10.95 18.68
CA ILE A 83 1.14 10.33 18.73
C ILE A 83 0.65 10.23 20.17
N ASP A 84 1.51 9.79 21.10
CA ASP A 84 1.13 9.60 22.51
C ASP A 84 0.79 10.92 23.20
N SER A 85 1.43 12.03 22.83
CA SER A 85 1.22 13.34 23.44
C SER A 85 0.16 14.19 22.74
N ALA A 86 -0.29 13.82 21.55
CA ALA A 86 -1.27 14.58 20.80
C ALA A 86 -2.69 14.41 21.39
N PRO A 87 -3.54 15.43 21.29
CA PRO A 87 -4.97 15.26 21.59
C PRO A 87 -5.58 14.18 20.69
N LYS A 88 -6.53 13.44 21.26
CA LYS A 88 -7.24 12.38 20.55
C LYS A 88 -7.90 12.93 19.28
N GLY A 89 -7.73 12.23 18.16
CA GLY A 89 -8.38 12.58 16.89
C GLY A 89 -7.59 13.54 16.01
N ILE A 90 -6.41 14.00 16.46
CA ILE A 90 -5.55 14.87 15.62
C ILE A 90 -4.89 14.07 14.50
N TYR A 91 -4.39 12.89 14.83
CA TYR A 91 -3.72 12.01 13.87
C TYR A 91 -4.51 10.73 13.66
N LYS A 92 -4.43 10.22 12.42
CA LYS A 92 -4.85 8.87 12.05
C LYS A 92 -3.57 8.10 11.76
N PRO A 93 -2.91 7.51 12.78
CA PRO A 93 -1.63 6.86 12.58
C PRO A 93 -1.80 5.53 11.86
N TYR A 94 -0.88 5.24 10.94
CA TYR A 94 -0.73 3.95 10.30
C TYR A 94 0.72 3.53 10.40
N TRP A 95 0.98 2.46 11.15
CA TRP A 95 2.33 2.03 11.49
C TRP A 95 2.82 0.96 10.51
N VAL A 96 4.02 1.19 9.97
CA VAL A 96 4.71 0.26 9.07
C VAL A 96 6.15 0.06 9.55
N GLU A 97 6.82 -0.96 9.02
CA GLU A 97 8.22 -1.20 9.35
C GLU A 97 9.10 -0.04 8.90
N ASN A 98 8.88 0.46 7.69
CA ASN A 98 9.61 1.58 7.14
C ASN A 98 8.64 2.45 6.34
N ALA A 99 8.53 3.72 6.70
CA ALA A 99 7.59 4.67 6.07
C ALA A 99 8.16 5.38 4.83
N SER A 100 9.23 4.87 4.22
CA SER A 100 9.63 5.26 2.88
C SER A 100 8.62 4.78 1.85
N CYS A 101 8.64 5.33 0.65
CA CYS A 101 7.78 4.86 -0.45
C CYS A 101 8.00 3.35 -0.70
N GLU A 102 9.25 2.90 -0.65
CA GLU A 102 9.65 1.49 -0.78
C GLU A 102 9.06 0.62 0.31
N GLY A 103 9.17 1.07 1.55
CA GLY A 103 8.64 0.34 2.71
C GLY A 103 7.12 0.27 2.72
N ILE A 104 6.46 1.36 2.33
CA ILE A 104 5.00 1.41 2.19
C ILE A 104 4.55 0.46 1.08
N ALA A 105 5.23 0.45 -0.06
CA ALA A 105 4.90 -0.45 -1.17
C ALA A 105 4.98 -1.91 -0.74
N LYS A 106 6.06 -2.29 -0.08
CA LYS A 106 6.24 -3.67 0.42
C LYS A 106 5.16 -4.04 1.45
N HIS A 107 4.89 -3.16 2.40
CA HIS A 107 3.88 -3.39 3.43
C HIS A 107 2.49 -3.61 2.81
N LEU A 108 2.09 -2.72 1.92
CA LEU A 108 0.78 -2.80 1.27
C LEU A 108 0.66 -4.01 0.35
N PHE A 109 1.75 -4.42 -0.30
CA PHE A 109 1.76 -5.64 -1.09
C PHE A 109 1.30 -6.84 -0.26
N PHE A 110 1.84 -7.01 0.93
CA PHE A 110 1.47 -8.14 1.78
C PHE A 110 0.06 -8.00 2.36
N GLU A 111 -0.36 -6.81 2.75
CA GLU A 111 -1.72 -6.56 3.23
C GLU A 111 -2.76 -6.87 2.15
N PHE A 112 -2.55 -6.39 0.93
CA PHE A 112 -3.47 -6.64 -0.18
C PHE A 112 -3.42 -8.09 -0.66
N THR A 113 -2.26 -8.73 -0.60
CA THR A 113 -2.12 -10.16 -0.90
C THR A 113 -2.97 -11.00 0.03
N ASP A 114 -2.95 -10.71 1.34
CA ASP A 114 -3.76 -11.43 2.31
C ASP A 114 -5.26 -11.25 2.06
N LEU A 115 -5.68 -10.03 1.72
CA LEU A 115 -7.07 -9.76 1.36
C LEU A 115 -7.50 -10.52 0.11
N LEU A 116 -6.65 -10.54 -0.92
CA LEU A 116 -6.95 -11.24 -2.17
C LEU A 116 -7.03 -12.75 -1.97
N LYS A 117 -6.13 -13.32 -1.16
CA LYS A 117 -6.16 -14.77 -0.84
C LYS A 117 -7.46 -15.19 -0.19
N LYS A 118 -8.03 -14.37 0.66
CA LYS A 118 -9.33 -14.66 1.29
C LYS A 118 -10.46 -14.74 0.28
N SER A 119 -10.36 -13.99 -0.82
CA SER A 119 -11.37 -13.93 -1.88
C SER A 119 -11.12 -14.96 -2.98
N GLU A 120 -9.87 -15.05 -3.47
CA GLU A 120 -9.53 -15.83 -4.68
C GLU A 120 -8.72 -17.11 -4.38
N GLY A 121 -8.35 -17.35 -3.13
CA GLY A 121 -7.48 -18.46 -2.78
C GLY A 121 -6.13 -18.36 -3.47
N SER A 122 -5.69 -19.46 -4.08
CA SER A 122 -4.42 -19.52 -4.80
C SER A 122 -4.55 -19.38 -6.32
N ARG A 123 -5.77 -19.12 -6.82
CA ARG A 123 -6.01 -19.03 -8.27
C ARG A 123 -5.38 -17.78 -8.87
N ALA A 124 -5.53 -16.64 -8.19
CA ALA A 124 -5.01 -15.35 -8.63
C ALA A 124 -4.18 -14.71 -7.52
N TRP A 125 -3.24 -13.87 -7.90
CA TRP A 125 -2.34 -13.17 -6.97
C TRP A 125 -1.98 -11.78 -7.46
N ILE A 126 -1.49 -10.95 -6.56
CA ILE A 126 -0.88 -9.67 -6.92
C ILE A 126 0.55 -9.94 -7.35
N GLN A 127 0.87 -9.63 -8.60
CA GLN A 127 2.20 -9.81 -9.15
C GLN A 127 3.12 -8.64 -8.80
N GLU A 128 2.56 -7.43 -8.74
CA GLU A 128 3.33 -6.21 -8.54
C GLU A 128 2.43 -5.14 -7.94
N ILE A 129 3.00 -4.34 -7.08
CA ILE A 129 2.43 -3.07 -6.66
C ILE A 129 3.33 -1.93 -7.11
N GLU A 130 2.74 -0.88 -7.65
CA GLU A 130 3.44 0.36 -7.95
C GLU A 130 2.77 1.49 -7.18
N ILE A 131 3.58 2.24 -6.41
CA ILE A 131 3.09 3.39 -5.65
C ILE A 131 3.73 4.64 -6.22
N PHE A 132 2.89 5.58 -6.61
CA PHE A 132 3.30 6.88 -7.11
C PHE A 132 3.22 7.88 -5.96
N GLU A 133 4.37 8.39 -5.57
CA GLU A 133 4.47 9.43 -4.55
C GLU A 133 3.94 10.76 -5.10
N ASP A 134 4.26 11.00 -6.38
CA ASP A 134 3.80 12.17 -7.13
C ASP A 134 3.74 11.80 -8.62
N SER A 135 3.52 12.79 -9.49
CA SER A 135 3.43 12.57 -10.94
C SER A 135 4.76 12.16 -11.59
N LYS A 136 5.86 12.24 -10.87
CA LYS A 136 7.21 12.01 -11.42
C LYS A 136 7.93 10.83 -10.83
N ASN A 137 7.57 10.42 -9.61
CA ASN A 137 8.32 9.44 -8.85
C ASN A 137 7.42 8.30 -8.41
N SER A 138 7.85 7.07 -8.68
CA SER A 138 7.15 5.88 -8.24
C SER A 138 8.12 4.80 -7.80
N VAL A 139 7.60 3.85 -7.03
CA VAL A 139 8.31 2.67 -6.59
C VAL A 139 7.48 1.45 -6.95
N LYS A 140 8.13 0.41 -7.45
CA LYS A 140 7.52 -0.89 -7.70
C LYS A 140 8.07 -1.90 -6.71
N TYR A 141 7.18 -2.70 -6.15
CA TYR A 141 7.56 -3.89 -5.40
C TYR A 141 7.01 -5.12 -6.10
N ARG A 142 7.92 -6.05 -6.38
CA ARG A 142 7.62 -7.36 -6.94
C ARG A 142 8.40 -8.37 -6.11
N PRO A 143 7.75 -9.29 -5.40
CA PRO A 143 8.49 -10.25 -4.58
C PRO A 143 9.30 -11.20 -5.46
N PRO A 144 10.37 -11.79 -4.90
CA PRO A 144 11.07 -12.88 -5.56
C PRO A 144 10.12 -14.04 -5.88
N MET A 145 10.41 -14.79 -6.95
CA MET A 145 9.53 -15.86 -7.45
C MET A 145 9.11 -16.87 -6.37
N TYR A 146 10.00 -17.15 -5.44
CA TYR A 146 9.71 -18.11 -4.35
C TYR A 146 8.66 -17.62 -3.35
N GLU A 147 8.37 -16.34 -3.31
CA GLU A 147 7.36 -15.77 -2.41
C GLU A 147 5.94 -15.82 -2.98
N TYR A 148 5.80 -16.21 -4.25
CA TYR A 148 4.48 -16.42 -4.87
C TYR A 148 3.89 -17.80 -4.60
N ILE A 149 4.66 -18.70 -4.04
CA ILE A 149 4.28 -20.11 -3.87
C ILE A 149 3.52 -20.32 -2.56
#